data_32ed3fbea1bf5ab19b9a22eeba193acb
#
_entry.id   32ed3fbea1bf5ab19b9a22eeba193acb
#
_cell.length_a   1.000
_cell.length_b   1.000
_cell.length_c   1.000
_cell.angle_alpha   90.00
_cell.angle_beta   90.00
_cell.angle_gamma   90.00
#
_symmetry.space_group_name_H-M   'P 1'
#
loop_
_entity.id
_entity.type
_entity.pdbx_description
1 polymer ?
#
loop_
_entity_poly.entity_id
_entity_poly.type
_entity_poly.pdbx_seq_one_letter_code
_entity_poly.pdbx_strand_id
1 'polypeptide(L)'
;MKVHEYQAKEILRRYGVPTPRGIVVDNSEEARRAATELGGRVVVKAQIHAGGRGKGGGVKLAKDADEAAELTQKMLGMTLITHQTGPEGRVVGKVLIEEALNIDKELYLGITLDRRLGMNVIMASAQGGMDIEEVAERDPNAIHREPVDGVLGVQPFQARQVAYALGLEGDAFKKCVDFVQKLMRAYIETDAALAEINPLLVTKEGDVLALDCKMSFDDNAMFRHKDVMAMRDFNEEDPLEVEASKFGLNYIKLDGNVGCMVNGAGLAMATMDIAKLAGGEPANFLDVGGGASAEQVKNAFRIILSDKNVKAILINIFGGIMRGDRIAEGVVSASREVGLPVPVVVRLEGTNVELGKEILAKSGLPLITADGMWDAAQKVVAAAKGHQ
;
A
#
# COMPACT_ATOMS: atom_id res chain seq x y z
N MET A 1 1.89 5.05 2.59
CA MET A 1 2.64 5.36 1.34
C MET A 1 3.69 4.28 1.11
N LYS A 2 3.84 3.78 -0.13
CA LYS A 2 4.89 2.83 -0.53
C LYS A 2 6.00 3.57 -1.29
N VAL A 3 7.21 2.99 -1.32
CA VAL A 3 8.34 3.50 -2.11
C VAL A 3 8.96 2.36 -2.92
N HIS A 4 9.70 2.71 -3.98
CA HIS A 4 10.47 1.73 -4.76
C HIS A 4 11.65 1.15 -3.95
N GLU A 5 12.13 -0.02 -4.35
CA GLU A 5 13.28 -0.69 -3.72
C GLU A 5 14.51 0.23 -3.62
N TYR A 6 14.86 0.95 -4.70
CA TYR A 6 16.02 1.84 -4.68
C TYR A 6 15.88 2.99 -3.69
N GLN A 7 14.65 3.52 -3.51
CA GLN A 7 14.34 4.57 -2.54
C GLN A 7 14.39 4.03 -1.11
N ALA A 8 13.84 2.83 -0.88
CA ALA A 8 13.93 2.14 0.39
C ALA A 8 15.40 1.93 0.80
N LYS A 9 16.24 1.45 -0.12
CA LYS A 9 17.69 1.28 0.09
C LYS A 9 18.41 2.60 0.36
N GLU A 10 18.00 3.70 -0.28
CA GLU A 10 18.52 5.02 0.01
C GLU A 10 18.22 5.45 1.44
N ILE A 11 16.98 5.25 1.90
CA ILE A 11 16.58 5.50 3.29
C ILE A 11 17.42 4.64 4.23
N LEU A 12 17.53 3.34 4.00
CA LEU A 12 18.28 2.42 4.83
C LEU A 12 19.75 2.83 4.95
N ARG A 13 20.40 3.25 3.86
CA ARG A 13 21.79 3.74 3.87
C ARG A 13 21.99 4.97 4.73
N ARG A 14 21.01 5.88 4.83
CA ARG A 14 21.08 7.06 5.73
C ARG A 14 21.18 6.64 7.20
N TYR A 15 20.63 5.48 7.55
CA TYR A 15 20.73 4.90 8.89
C TYR A 15 21.89 3.91 9.07
N GLY A 16 22.74 3.78 8.05
CA GLY A 16 23.90 2.89 8.07
C GLY A 16 23.56 1.41 7.94
N VAL A 17 22.35 1.05 7.45
CA VAL A 17 21.99 -0.32 7.11
C VAL A 17 22.70 -0.72 5.82
N PRO A 18 23.50 -1.79 5.81
CA PRO A 18 24.25 -2.22 4.63
C PRO A 18 23.30 -2.66 3.49
N THR A 19 23.55 -2.16 2.30
CA THR A 19 22.87 -2.54 1.05
C THR A 19 23.91 -2.68 -0.06
N PRO A 20 23.67 -3.47 -1.12
CA PRO A 20 24.52 -3.49 -2.29
C PRO A 20 24.63 -2.09 -2.92
N ARG A 21 25.73 -1.84 -3.61
CA ARG A 21 25.85 -0.62 -4.44
C ARG A 21 24.92 -0.75 -5.64
N GLY A 22 24.20 0.32 -5.95
CA GLY A 22 23.25 0.31 -7.05
C GLY A 22 22.97 1.71 -7.58
N ILE A 23 22.66 1.80 -8.87
CA ILE A 23 22.34 3.02 -9.60
C ILE A 23 21.01 2.83 -10.31
N VAL A 24 20.05 3.73 -10.06
CA VAL A 24 18.77 3.72 -10.76
C VAL A 24 18.90 4.46 -12.08
N VAL A 25 18.30 3.90 -13.13
CA VAL A 25 18.37 4.40 -14.50
C VAL A 25 17.00 4.35 -15.18
N ASP A 26 16.81 5.19 -16.20
CA ASP A 26 15.60 5.23 -17.02
C ASP A 26 15.85 5.04 -18.53
N ASN A 27 17.11 4.76 -18.89
CA ASN A 27 17.51 4.46 -20.27
C ASN A 27 18.69 3.46 -20.33
N SER A 28 18.88 2.83 -21.48
CA SER A 28 19.89 1.78 -21.68
C SER A 28 21.32 2.29 -21.65
N GLU A 29 21.55 3.55 -22.05
CA GLU A 29 22.91 4.13 -22.06
C GLU A 29 23.40 4.42 -20.63
N GLU A 30 22.52 4.91 -19.75
CA GLU A 30 22.84 5.05 -18.33
C GLU A 30 23.09 3.67 -17.69
N ALA A 31 22.31 2.64 -18.07
CA ALA A 31 22.52 1.29 -17.57
C ALA A 31 23.91 0.74 -17.92
N ARG A 32 24.38 0.99 -19.15
CA ARG A 32 25.74 0.64 -19.57
C ARG A 32 26.81 1.30 -18.71
N ARG A 33 26.67 2.62 -18.45
CA ARG A 33 27.60 3.36 -17.60
C ARG A 33 27.57 2.85 -16.17
N ALA A 34 26.37 2.68 -15.60
CA ALA A 34 26.17 2.15 -14.26
C ALA A 34 26.81 0.76 -14.09
N ALA A 35 26.60 -0.14 -15.05
CA ALA A 35 27.19 -1.48 -15.02
C ALA A 35 28.73 -1.42 -15.08
N THR A 36 29.29 -0.54 -15.92
CA THR A 36 30.74 -0.33 -15.98
C THR A 36 31.30 0.16 -14.65
N GLU A 37 30.64 1.15 -14.01
CA GLU A 37 31.04 1.69 -12.72
C GLU A 37 30.98 0.66 -11.60
N LEU A 38 29.99 -0.27 -11.65
CA LEU A 38 29.81 -1.33 -10.68
C LEU A 38 30.65 -2.59 -10.92
N GLY A 39 31.52 -2.59 -11.92
CA GLY A 39 32.47 -3.68 -12.19
C GLY A 39 32.04 -4.67 -13.27
N GLY A 40 31.05 -4.34 -14.07
CA GLY A 40 30.59 -5.08 -15.27
C GLY A 40 29.54 -6.14 -15.01
N ARG A 41 29.75 -7.05 -14.06
CA ARG A 41 28.77 -8.06 -13.69
C ARG A 41 27.77 -7.48 -12.70
N VAL A 42 26.50 -7.34 -13.12
CA VAL A 42 25.47 -6.65 -12.36
C VAL A 42 24.14 -7.40 -12.40
N VAL A 43 23.23 -7.04 -11.48
CA VAL A 43 21.84 -7.46 -11.50
C VAL A 43 20.98 -6.31 -11.97
N VAL A 44 20.14 -6.56 -12.97
CA VAL A 44 19.19 -5.60 -13.56
C VAL A 44 17.82 -5.86 -12.96
N LYS A 45 17.27 -4.90 -12.22
CA LYS A 45 16.04 -5.05 -11.42
C LYS A 45 14.99 -4.02 -11.82
N ALA A 46 13.87 -4.47 -12.40
CA ALA A 46 12.70 -3.62 -12.64
C ALA A 46 12.17 -3.01 -11.33
N GLN A 47 11.84 -1.72 -11.34
CA GLN A 47 11.34 -1.02 -10.17
C GLN A 47 9.82 -0.82 -10.27
N ILE A 48 9.08 -1.57 -9.46
CA ILE A 48 7.62 -1.47 -9.27
C ILE A 48 7.29 -1.68 -7.78
N HIS A 49 6.13 -1.21 -7.32
CA HIS A 49 5.68 -1.38 -5.93
C HIS A 49 5.10 -2.78 -5.64
N ALA A 50 5.72 -3.83 -6.19
CA ALA A 50 5.30 -5.21 -5.98
C ALA A 50 6.49 -6.15 -5.78
N GLY A 51 6.28 -7.19 -4.97
CA GLY A 51 7.18 -8.32 -4.82
C GLY A 51 7.03 -9.35 -5.95
N GLY A 52 7.85 -10.43 -5.90
CA GLY A 52 7.78 -11.51 -6.87
C GLY A 52 8.34 -11.17 -8.26
N ARG A 53 9.06 -10.05 -8.40
CA ARG A 53 9.61 -9.54 -9.66
C ARG A 53 10.54 -10.56 -10.34
N GLY A 54 11.29 -11.34 -9.55
CA GLY A 54 12.17 -12.40 -10.08
C GLY A 54 11.40 -13.47 -10.86
N LYS A 55 10.30 -13.99 -10.30
CA LYS A 55 9.39 -14.95 -10.94
C LYS A 55 8.72 -14.36 -12.19
N GLY A 56 8.40 -13.05 -12.18
CA GLY A 56 7.83 -12.33 -13.33
C GLY A 56 8.83 -11.92 -14.41
N GLY A 57 10.12 -12.22 -14.25
CA GLY A 57 11.17 -11.86 -15.22
C GLY A 57 11.73 -10.45 -15.08
N GLY A 58 11.34 -9.71 -14.04
CA GLY A 58 11.81 -8.35 -13.73
C GLY A 58 13.17 -8.28 -13.01
N VAL A 59 13.86 -9.42 -12.79
CA VAL A 59 15.21 -9.47 -12.23
C VAL A 59 16.08 -10.37 -13.09
N LYS A 60 17.20 -9.86 -13.60
CA LYS A 60 18.11 -10.59 -14.48
C LYS A 60 19.56 -10.28 -14.13
N LEU A 61 20.41 -11.29 -14.21
CA LEU A 61 21.84 -11.13 -14.11
C LEU A 61 22.40 -10.74 -15.49
N ALA A 62 23.21 -9.70 -15.54
CA ALA A 62 23.99 -9.31 -16.71
C ALA A 62 25.47 -9.61 -16.46
N LYS A 63 26.12 -10.20 -17.46
CA LYS A 63 27.54 -10.56 -17.38
C LYS A 63 28.48 -9.39 -17.65
N ASP A 64 27.99 -8.39 -18.40
CA ASP A 64 28.72 -7.19 -18.78
C ASP A 64 27.78 -5.99 -18.99
N ALA A 65 28.38 -4.85 -19.30
CA ALA A 65 27.67 -3.58 -19.46
C ALA A 65 26.74 -3.55 -20.69
N ASP A 66 27.08 -4.26 -21.75
CA ASP A 66 26.27 -4.33 -22.97
C ASP A 66 25.00 -5.14 -22.70
N GLU A 67 25.11 -6.30 -22.07
CA GLU A 67 23.96 -7.09 -21.66
C GLU A 67 23.08 -6.34 -20.65
N ALA A 68 23.65 -5.58 -19.72
CA ALA A 68 22.90 -4.74 -18.82
C ALA A 68 22.05 -3.68 -19.56
N ALA A 69 22.62 -3.05 -20.58
CA ALA A 69 21.92 -2.09 -21.45
C ALA A 69 20.76 -2.77 -22.23
N GLU A 70 21.01 -3.93 -22.83
CA GLU A 70 19.99 -4.69 -23.56
C GLU A 70 18.83 -5.12 -22.66
N LEU A 71 19.13 -5.65 -21.46
CA LEU A 71 18.12 -6.07 -20.49
C LEU A 71 17.30 -4.88 -20.01
N THR A 72 17.95 -3.74 -19.74
CA THR A 72 17.27 -2.50 -19.34
C THR A 72 16.31 -2.03 -20.43
N GLN A 73 16.75 -2.04 -21.70
CA GLN A 73 15.89 -1.65 -22.81
C GLN A 73 14.65 -2.55 -22.96
N LYS A 74 14.79 -3.85 -22.68
CA LYS A 74 13.68 -4.82 -22.71
C LYS A 74 12.73 -4.64 -21.52
N MET A 75 13.25 -4.22 -20.36
CA MET A 75 12.46 -4.06 -19.14
C MET A 75 11.70 -2.74 -19.10
N LEU A 76 12.30 -1.65 -19.60
CA LEU A 76 11.65 -0.34 -19.62
C LEU A 76 10.40 -0.37 -20.51
N GLY A 77 9.27 0.10 -19.99
CA GLY A 77 7.97 0.11 -20.66
C GLY A 77 7.26 -1.25 -20.72
N MET A 78 7.87 -2.34 -20.26
CA MET A 78 7.16 -3.63 -20.19
C MET A 78 6.12 -3.60 -19.06
N THR A 79 5.01 -4.31 -19.25
CA THR A 79 4.06 -4.59 -18.18
C THR A 79 4.52 -5.83 -17.42
N LEU A 80 4.95 -5.63 -16.17
CA LEU A 80 5.41 -6.71 -15.31
C LEU A 80 4.24 -7.23 -14.47
N ILE A 81 3.93 -8.52 -14.67
CA ILE A 81 2.88 -9.24 -13.95
C ILE A 81 3.52 -10.09 -12.85
N THR A 82 3.06 -9.92 -11.63
CA THR A 82 3.44 -10.74 -10.47
C THR A 82 2.18 -11.16 -9.71
N HIS A 83 2.30 -12.07 -8.75
CA HIS A 83 1.16 -12.43 -7.88
C HIS A 83 0.62 -11.23 -7.05
N GLN A 84 1.42 -10.16 -6.86
CA GLN A 84 1.03 -8.97 -6.11
C GLN A 84 0.46 -7.84 -6.99
N THR A 85 0.72 -7.82 -8.29
CA THR A 85 0.20 -6.79 -9.21
C THR A 85 -1.18 -7.12 -9.75
N GLY A 86 -1.62 -8.37 -9.61
CA GLY A 86 -2.79 -8.85 -10.34
C GLY A 86 -2.53 -9.02 -11.86
N PRO A 87 -3.57 -9.39 -12.63
CA PRO A 87 -3.45 -9.68 -14.06
C PRO A 87 -3.14 -8.45 -14.91
N GLU A 88 -3.46 -7.26 -14.43
CA GLU A 88 -3.20 -6.00 -15.14
C GLU A 88 -1.71 -5.63 -15.15
N GLY A 89 -0.95 -6.11 -14.16
CA GLY A 89 0.47 -5.82 -14.02
C GLY A 89 0.77 -4.36 -13.67
N ARG A 90 2.06 -4.01 -13.74
CA ARG A 90 2.55 -2.61 -13.60
C ARG A 90 3.58 -2.31 -14.68
N VAL A 91 3.52 -1.11 -15.23
CA VAL A 91 4.47 -0.67 -16.25
C VAL A 91 5.79 -0.28 -15.60
N VAL A 92 6.89 -0.86 -16.06
CA VAL A 92 8.24 -0.57 -15.54
C VAL A 92 8.74 0.78 -16.06
N GLY A 93 8.79 1.78 -15.19
CA GLY A 93 9.30 3.12 -15.53
C GLY A 93 10.78 3.32 -15.24
N LYS A 94 11.35 2.54 -14.33
CA LYS A 94 12.76 2.64 -13.89
C LYS A 94 13.36 1.26 -13.66
N VAL A 95 14.68 1.19 -13.77
CA VAL A 95 15.47 -0.02 -13.52
C VAL A 95 16.60 0.29 -12.55
N LEU A 96 16.85 -0.61 -11.60
CA LEU A 96 18.00 -0.54 -10.71
C LEU A 96 19.09 -1.47 -11.25
N ILE A 97 20.26 -0.91 -11.51
CA ILE A 97 21.48 -1.66 -11.81
C ILE A 97 22.23 -1.83 -10.51
N GLU A 98 22.47 -3.06 -10.08
CA GLU A 98 23.02 -3.37 -8.77
C GLU A 98 24.20 -4.33 -8.89
N GLU A 99 25.23 -4.16 -8.07
CA GLU A 99 26.39 -5.06 -8.05
C GLU A 99 25.98 -6.48 -7.75
N ALA A 100 26.57 -7.45 -8.47
CA ALA A 100 26.34 -8.87 -8.23
C ALA A 100 27.20 -9.35 -7.07
N LEU A 101 26.56 -9.94 -6.04
CA LEU A 101 27.22 -10.42 -4.82
C LEU A 101 27.42 -11.94 -4.85
N ASN A 102 28.40 -12.43 -4.10
CA ASN A 102 28.63 -13.85 -3.86
C ASN A 102 27.78 -14.33 -2.69
N ILE A 103 26.63 -14.89 -2.99
CA ILE A 103 25.64 -15.30 -2.00
C ILE A 103 26.09 -16.59 -1.31
N ASP A 104 26.03 -16.61 0.05
CA ASP A 104 26.17 -17.81 0.88
C ASP A 104 24.80 -18.25 1.43
N LYS A 105 24.05 -17.32 2.05
CA LYS A 105 22.72 -17.59 2.59
C LYS A 105 21.73 -16.51 2.22
N GLU A 106 20.48 -16.93 1.97
CA GLU A 106 19.33 -16.07 1.81
C GLU A 106 18.38 -16.25 3.00
N LEU A 107 18.14 -15.18 3.74
CA LEU A 107 17.38 -15.15 4.98
C LEU A 107 16.21 -14.17 4.81
N TYR A 108 15.25 -14.23 5.73
CA TYR A 108 14.15 -13.28 5.81
C TYR A 108 14.25 -12.43 7.07
N LEU A 109 13.99 -11.13 6.94
CA LEU A 109 13.85 -10.21 8.06
C LEU A 109 12.77 -9.18 7.75
N GLY A 110 11.75 -9.09 8.60
CA GLY A 110 10.67 -8.11 8.46
C GLY A 110 10.39 -7.40 9.78
N ILE A 111 9.92 -6.16 9.71
CA ILE A 111 9.41 -5.40 10.87
C ILE A 111 8.04 -4.86 10.50
N THR A 112 7.06 -5.12 11.35
CA THR A 112 5.70 -4.60 11.22
C THR A 112 5.03 -4.46 12.58
N LEU A 113 3.89 -3.78 12.62
CA LEU A 113 3.06 -3.68 13.82
C LEU A 113 2.20 -4.95 13.99
N ASP A 114 2.38 -5.66 15.11
CA ASP A 114 1.42 -6.67 15.54
C ASP A 114 0.29 -5.99 16.32
N ARG A 115 -0.88 -5.90 15.69
CA ARG A 115 -2.05 -5.22 16.28
C ARG A 115 -2.61 -5.94 17.51
N ARG A 116 -2.41 -7.26 17.62
CA ARG A 116 -2.86 -8.05 18.78
C ARG A 116 -2.03 -7.71 20.00
N LEU A 117 -0.71 -7.54 19.83
CA LEU A 117 0.21 -7.17 20.90
C LEU A 117 0.24 -5.66 21.13
N GLY A 118 -0.15 -4.84 20.14
CA GLY A 118 0.04 -3.39 20.18
C GLY A 118 1.52 -3.00 20.15
N MET A 119 2.39 -3.84 19.59
CA MET A 119 3.84 -3.69 19.59
C MET A 119 4.40 -3.91 18.18
N ASN A 120 5.53 -3.29 17.88
CA ASN A 120 6.30 -3.65 16.71
C ASN A 120 6.91 -5.04 16.89
N VAL A 121 6.92 -5.85 15.86
CA VAL A 121 7.48 -7.19 15.88
C VAL A 121 8.52 -7.34 14.78
N ILE A 122 9.70 -7.81 15.14
CA ILE A 122 10.70 -8.29 14.19
C ILE A 122 10.40 -9.75 13.89
N MET A 123 10.22 -10.06 12.63
CA MET A 123 10.05 -11.41 12.12
C MET A 123 11.33 -11.85 11.40
N ALA A 124 11.83 -13.01 11.72
CA ALA A 124 13.07 -13.54 11.15
C ALA A 124 12.92 -15.01 10.79
N SER A 125 13.43 -15.41 9.62
CA SER A 125 13.47 -16.82 9.20
C SER A 125 14.76 -17.14 8.46
N ALA A 126 15.28 -18.34 8.70
CA ALA A 126 16.39 -18.88 7.92
C ALA A 126 15.99 -19.26 6.49
N GLN A 127 14.70 -19.17 6.14
CA GLN A 127 14.15 -19.40 4.80
C GLN A 127 13.82 -18.05 4.15
N GLY A 128 14.75 -17.52 3.36
CA GLY A 128 14.58 -16.27 2.58
C GLY A 128 14.50 -16.51 1.08
N GLY A 129 14.27 -15.45 0.32
CA GLY A 129 14.16 -15.51 -1.13
C GLY A 129 12.85 -16.14 -1.65
N MET A 130 11.91 -16.41 -0.76
CA MET A 130 10.59 -16.99 -1.06
C MET A 130 9.49 -16.23 -0.32
N ASP A 131 8.23 -16.50 -0.67
CA ASP A 131 7.08 -15.84 -0.04
C ASP A 131 6.97 -16.30 1.42
N ILE A 132 7.05 -15.35 2.35
CA ILE A 132 7.07 -15.66 3.80
C ILE A 132 5.73 -16.22 4.28
N GLU A 133 4.63 -15.88 3.61
CA GLU A 133 3.31 -16.41 3.85
C GLU A 133 3.27 -17.94 3.60
N GLU A 134 3.91 -18.42 2.53
CA GLU A 134 4.04 -19.86 2.25
C GLU A 134 4.86 -20.57 3.32
N VAL A 135 5.90 -19.91 3.84
CA VAL A 135 6.70 -20.43 4.96
C VAL A 135 5.83 -20.53 6.22
N ALA A 136 5.06 -19.49 6.53
CA ALA A 136 4.18 -19.42 7.68
C ALA A 136 3.07 -20.49 7.67
N GLU A 137 2.49 -20.76 6.51
CA GLU A 137 1.46 -21.79 6.34
C GLU A 137 2.03 -23.21 6.52
N ARG A 138 3.23 -23.46 5.96
CA ARG A 138 3.87 -24.76 6.03
C ARG A 138 4.42 -25.07 7.42
N ASP A 139 5.09 -24.12 8.04
CA ASP A 139 5.69 -24.24 9.38
C ASP A 139 5.69 -22.87 10.10
N PRO A 140 4.66 -22.60 10.92
CA PRO A 140 4.60 -21.34 11.69
C PRO A 140 5.79 -21.14 12.63
N ASN A 141 6.48 -22.22 13.05
CA ASN A 141 7.63 -22.13 13.95
C ASN A 141 8.94 -21.78 13.20
N ALA A 142 8.96 -21.85 11.88
CA ALA A 142 10.09 -21.40 11.07
C ALA A 142 10.28 -19.87 11.10
N ILE A 143 9.32 -19.13 11.67
CA ILE A 143 9.39 -17.67 11.81
C ILE A 143 9.54 -17.29 13.27
N HIS A 144 10.75 -16.88 13.65
CA HIS A 144 10.99 -16.25 14.93
C HIS A 144 10.32 -14.87 14.99
N ARG A 145 9.65 -14.58 16.09
CA ARG A 145 8.97 -13.30 16.34
C ARG A 145 9.52 -12.67 17.61
N GLU A 146 10.11 -11.50 17.46
CA GLU A 146 10.67 -10.72 18.56
C GLU A 146 9.88 -9.43 18.76
N PRO A 147 8.99 -9.34 19.77
CA PRO A 147 8.26 -8.11 20.09
C PRO A 147 9.21 -7.04 20.62
N VAL A 148 9.02 -5.81 20.13
CA VAL A 148 9.86 -4.66 20.47
C VAL A 148 9.00 -3.54 21.03
N ASP A 149 9.34 -3.07 22.23
CA ASP A 149 8.71 -1.92 22.84
C ASP A 149 8.96 -0.65 22.00
N GLY A 150 7.89 0.10 21.71
CA GLY A 150 7.97 1.28 20.85
C GLY A 150 8.76 2.45 21.45
N VAL A 151 8.92 2.48 22.78
CA VAL A 151 9.66 3.53 23.49
C VAL A 151 11.12 3.15 23.69
N LEU A 152 11.36 1.89 24.08
CA LEU A 152 12.71 1.40 24.35
C LEU A 152 13.47 1.02 23.08
N GLY A 153 12.76 0.75 22.00
CA GLY A 153 13.36 0.20 20.77
C GLY A 153 13.92 -1.20 20.96
N VAL A 154 14.61 -1.72 19.95
CA VAL A 154 15.23 -3.03 20.01
C VAL A 154 16.45 -3.01 20.93
N GLN A 155 16.46 -3.88 21.92
CA GLN A 155 17.57 -4.02 22.84
C GLN A 155 18.65 -4.99 22.29
N PRO A 156 19.94 -4.82 22.66
CA PRO A 156 21.02 -5.66 22.14
C PRO A 156 20.80 -7.17 22.32
N PHE A 157 20.12 -7.60 23.40
CA PHE A 157 19.81 -9.01 23.61
C PHE A 157 18.77 -9.53 22.61
N GLN A 158 17.76 -8.72 22.26
CA GLN A 158 16.75 -9.04 21.27
C GLN A 158 17.35 -9.18 19.87
N ALA A 159 18.22 -8.23 19.47
CA ALA A 159 18.95 -8.33 18.20
C ALA A 159 19.83 -9.61 18.14
N ARG A 160 20.42 -10.04 19.28
CA ARG A 160 21.13 -11.32 19.35
C ARG A 160 20.18 -12.53 19.22
N GLN A 161 18.99 -12.49 19.81
CA GLN A 161 17.98 -13.56 19.65
C GLN A 161 17.57 -13.71 18.18
N VAL A 162 17.36 -12.59 17.46
CA VAL A 162 17.10 -12.59 16.02
C VAL A 162 18.25 -13.23 15.25
N ALA A 163 19.50 -12.82 15.50
CA ALA A 163 20.68 -13.39 14.83
C ALA A 163 20.85 -14.89 15.11
N TYR A 164 20.54 -15.34 16.32
CA TYR A 164 20.50 -16.76 16.68
C TYR A 164 19.43 -17.53 15.92
N ALA A 165 18.22 -16.98 15.84
CA ALA A 165 17.11 -17.59 15.11
C ALA A 165 17.41 -17.74 13.61
N LEU A 166 18.24 -16.85 13.06
CA LEU A 166 18.71 -16.91 11.67
C LEU A 166 19.87 -17.94 11.49
N GLY A 167 20.33 -18.59 12.54
CA GLY A 167 21.42 -19.57 12.47
C GLY A 167 22.77 -18.95 12.09
N LEU A 168 23.02 -17.72 12.53
CA LEU A 168 24.26 -16.99 12.25
C LEU A 168 25.29 -17.19 13.36
N GLU A 169 26.56 -17.20 12.97
CA GLU A 169 27.70 -17.36 13.86
C GLU A 169 28.83 -16.41 13.50
N GLY A 170 29.84 -16.28 14.39
CA GLY A 170 31.06 -15.53 14.14
C GLY A 170 30.82 -14.05 13.82
N ASP A 171 31.45 -13.55 12.75
CA ASP A 171 31.34 -12.15 12.34
C ASP A 171 30.01 -11.83 11.68
N ALA A 172 29.39 -12.76 10.93
CA ALA A 172 28.06 -12.58 10.38
C ALA A 172 27.01 -12.37 11.48
N PHE A 173 27.14 -13.07 12.62
CA PHE A 173 26.30 -12.85 13.79
C PHE A 173 26.40 -11.40 14.31
N LYS A 174 27.61 -10.89 14.50
CA LYS A 174 27.84 -9.52 14.99
C LYS A 174 27.30 -8.47 14.02
N LYS A 175 27.55 -8.67 12.73
CA LYS A 175 27.04 -7.79 11.66
C LYS A 175 25.50 -7.80 11.60
N CYS A 176 24.87 -8.97 11.80
CA CYS A 176 23.42 -9.09 11.85
C CYS A 176 22.84 -8.36 13.08
N VAL A 177 23.46 -8.44 14.25
CA VAL A 177 23.04 -7.69 15.44
C VAL A 177 23.06 -6.17 15.17
N ASP A 178 24.11 -5.67 14.59
CA ASP A 178 24.24 -4.25 14.19
C ASP A 178 23.20 -3.88 13.11
N PHE A 179 23.01 -4.76 12.13
CA PHE A 179 22.00 -4.59 11.07
C PHE A 179 20.59 -4.44 11.66
N VAL A 180 20.17 -5.34 12.55
CA VAL A 180 18.84 -5.33 13.17
C VAL A 180 18.60 -4.04 13.96
N GLN A 181 19.61 -3.59 14.72
CA GLN A 181 19.51 -2.34 15.49
C GLN A 181 19.33 -1.11 14.57
N LYS A 182 20.12 -1.03 13.50
CA LYS A 182 20.05 0.05 12.51
C LYS A 182 18.73 0.03 11.73
N LEU A 183 18.26 -1.16 11.32
CA LEU A 183 17.00 -1.32 10.63
C LEU A 183 15.82 -0.89 11.50
N MET A 184 15.80 -1.29 12.77
CA MET A 184 14.75 -0.88 13.70
C MET A 184 14.76 0.63 13.93
N ARG A 185 15.94 1.22 14.02
CA ARG A 185 16.06 2.68 14.11
C ARG A 185 15.50 3.37 12.88
N ALA A 186 15.84 2.89 11.68
CA ALA A 186 15.29 3.41 10.42
C ALA A 186 13.76 3.28 10.41
N TYR A 187 13.23 2.12 10.82
CA TYR A 187 11.80 1.85 10.88
C TYR A 187 11.06 2.83 11.80
N ILE A 188 11.55 3.04 13.02
CA ILE A 188 10.91 3.92 14.01
C ILE A 188 11.03 5.39 13.60
N GLU A 189 12.23 5.86 13.25
CA GLU A 189 12.49 7.28 12.99
C GLU A 189 11.86 7.78 11.68
N THR A 190 11.47 6.90 10.76
CA THR A 190 10.79 7.25 9.52
C THR A 190 9.28 6.99 9.56
N ASP A 191 8.73 6.57 10.69
CA ASP A 191 7.34 6.12 10.81
C ASP A 191 6.98 5.07 9.76
N ALA A 192 7.86 4.10 9.54
CA ALA A 192 7.57 3.00 8.65
C ALA A 192 6.46 2.11 9.25
N ALA A 193 5.54 1.67 8.39
CA ALA A 193 4.50 0.70 8.73
C ALA A 193 4.94 -0.74 8.42
N LEU A 194 5.88 -0.88 7.48
CA LEU A 194 6.51 -2.14 7.08
C LEU A 194 7.96 -1.84 6.66
N ALA A 195 8.89 -2.67 7.09
CA ALA A 195 10.21 -2.83 6.50
C ALA A 195 10.46 -4.32 6.30
N GLU A 196 10.52 -4.77 5.07
CA GLU A 196 10.73 -6.18 4.72
C GLU A 196 12.00 -6.31 3.90
N ILE A 197 12.89 -7.16 4.35
CA ILE A 197 14.15 -7.50 3.70
C ILE A 197 14.06 -8.96 3.27
N ASN A 198 13.85 -9.21 1.99
CA ASN A 198 13.66 -10.55 1.48
C ASN A 198 14.25 -10.72 0.05
N PRO A 199 15.49 -11.24 -0.04
CA PRO A 199 16.28 -11.80 1.05
C PRO A 199 17.18 -10.79 1.79
N LEU A 200 17.40 -11.07 3.08
CA LEU A 200 18.58 -10.62 3.81
C LEU A 200 19.73 -11.56 3.44
N LEU A 201 20.77 -11.03 2.84
CA LEU A 201 21.90 -11.84 2.42
C LEU A 201 22.98 -11.98 3.48
N VAL A 202 23.57 -13.18 3.52
CA VAL A 202 24.93 -13.37 4.00
C VAL A 202 25.80 -13.68 2.77
N THR A 203 26.89 -12.93 2.58
CA THR A 203 27.83 -13.19 1.49
C THR A 203 28.89 -14.19 1.92
N LYS A 204 29.60 -14.79 0.94
CA LYS A 204 30.73 -15.68 1.23
C LYS A 204 31.85 -14.99 2.01
N GLU A 205 31.95 -13.68 1.89
CA GLU A 205 32.89 -12.83 2.64
C GLU A 205 32.40 -12.54 4.07
N GLY A 206 31.20 -13.02 4.45
CA GLY A 206 30.60 -12.87 5.77
C GLY A 206 29.95 -11.49 6.00
N ASP A 207 29.61 -10.77 4.93
CA ASP A 207 28.82 -9.52 5.03
C ASP A 207 27.33 -9.81 5.11
N VAL A 208 26.59 -8.96 5.83
CA VAL A 208 25.13 -9.03 5.96
C VAL A 208 24.52 -7.80 5.31
N LEU A 209 23.70 -7.99 4.27
CA LEU A 209 23.15 -6.91 3.43
C LEU A 209 21.67 -7.09 3.12
N ALA A 210 20.95 -5.99 2.97
CA ALA A 210 19.60 -5.98 2.41
C ALA A 210 19.67 -6.07 0.88
N LEU A 211 19.44 -7.27 0.30
CA LEU A 211 19.48 -7.45 -1.15
C LEU A 211 18.21 -6.94 -1.82
N ASP A 212 17.04 -7.22 -1.26
CA ASP A 212 15.78 -6.62 -1.65
C ASP A 212 15.13 -5.99 -0.43
N CYS A 213 14.47 -4.86 -0.63
CA CYS A 213 13.85 -4.10 0.44
C CYS A 213 12.50 -3.54 -0.02
N LYS A 214 11.48 -3.83 0.77
CA LYS A 214 10.16 -3.25 0.63
C LYS A 214 9.84 -2.44 1.87
N MET A 215 9.55 -1.16 1.69
CA MET A 215 9.14 -0.27 2.78
C MET A 215 7.82 0.41 2.47
N SER A 216 7.01 0.54 3.50
CA SER A 216 5.84 1.42 3.49
C SER A 216 5.82 2.26 4.75
N PHE A 217 5.18 3.42 4.68
CA PHE A 217 5.16 4.43 5.73
C PHE A 217 3.73 4.74 6.14
N ASP A 218 3.55 5.17 7.39
CA ASP A 218 2.27 5.64 7.88
C ASP A 218 1.90 6.96 7.19
N ASP A 219 0.82 6.97 6.42
CA ASP A 219 0.34 8.16 5.72
C ASP A 219 0.02 9.31 6.68
N ASN A 220 -0.41 9.00 7.90
CA ASN A 220 -0.70 10.01 8.93
C ASN A 220 0.56 10.71 9.45
N ALA A 221 1.74 10.14 9.26
CA ALA A 221 3.01 10.72 9.67
C ALA A 221 3.73 11.51 8.55
N MET A 222 3.27 11.43 7.31
CA MET A 222 3.96 12.02 6.16
C MET A 222 4.09 13.54 6.21
N PHE A 223 3.28 14.23 6.98
CA PHE A 223 3.43 15.69 7.19
C PHE A 223 4.78 16.08 7.79
N ARG A 224 5.42 15.19 8.52
CA ARG A 224 6.76 15.38 9.12
C ARG A 224 7.90 14.74 8.35
N HIS A 225 7.63 13.93 7.32
CA HIS A 225 8.58 13.25 6.44
C HIS A 225 8.48 13.74 4.99
N LYS A 226 8.76 15.03 4.78
CA LYS A 226 8.64 15.65 3.45
C LYS A 226 9.58 15.05 2.40
N ASP A 227 10.76 14.57 2.83
CA ASP A 227 11.73 13.88 1.98
C ASP A 227 11.22 12.52 1.51
N VAL A 228 10.56 11.76 2.40
CA VAL A 228 9.90 10.50 2.06
C VAL A 228 8.69 10.77 1.17
N MET A 229 7.90 11.79 1.49
CA MET A 229 6.73 12.19 0.68
C MET A 229 7.13 12.56 -0.76
N ALA A 230 8.30 13.15 -0.97
CA ALA A 230 8.82 13.46 -2.30
C ALA A 230 9.19 12.21 -3.13
N MET A 231 9.29 11.04 -2.50
CA MET A 231 9.56 9.76 -3.17
C MET A 231 8.29 9.07 -3.70
N ARG A 232 7.09 9.64 -3.47
CA ARG A 232 5.81 9.08 -3.91
C ARG A 232 5.76 8.99 -5.43
N ASP A 233 5.40 7.83 -5.95
CA ASP A 233 5.20 7.61 -7.39
C ASP A 233 3.71 7.39 -7.69
N PHE A 234 3.07 8.39 -8.25
CA PHE A 234 1.65 8.35 -8.60
C PHE A 234 1.31 7.34 -9.70
N ASN A 235 2.28 6.90 -10.50
CA ASN A 235 2.05 5.88 -11.53
C ASN A 235 1.87 4.48 -10.95
N GLU A 236 2.29 4.28 -9.71
CA GLU A 236 2.15 3.01 -8.97
C GLU A 236 0.87 2.94 -8.13
N GLU A 237 0.12 4.03 -8.04
CA GLU A 237 -1.12 4.13 -7.27
C GLU A 237 -2.36 4.04 -8.19
N ASP A 238 -3.52 3.75 -7.62
CA ASP A 238 -4.79 3.83 -8.36
C ASP A 238 -5.11 5.32 -8.66
N PRO A 239 -5.46 5.67 -9.90
CA PRO A 239 -5.76 7.06 -10.26
C PRO A 239 -6.90 7.70 -9.44
N LEU A 240 -7.90 6.92 -9.01
CA LEU A 240 -9.00 7.41 -8.18
C LEU A 240 -8.55 7.67 -6.75
N GLU A 241 -7.64 6.82 -6.21
CA GLU A 241 -7.03 7.04 -4.89
C GLU A 241 -6.14 8.29 -4.89
N VAL A 242 -5.37 8.49 -5.96
CA VAL A 242 -4.58 9.71 -6.17
C VAL A 242 -5.47 10.94 -6.23
N GLU A 243 -6.56 10.89 -7.00
CA GLU A 243 -7.50 12.01 -7.11
C GLU A 243 -8.17 12.32 -5.76
N ALA A 244 -8.61 11.30 -5.02
CA ALA A 244 -9.21 11.44 -3.70
C ALA A 244 -8.27 12.09 -2.68
N SER A 245 -6.98 11.74 -2.74
CA SER A 245 -5.97 12.29 -1.84
C SER A 245 -5.81 13.82 -1.97
N LYS A 246 -6.07 14.40 -3.14
CA LYS A 246 -6.02 15.85 -3.37
C LYS A 246 -7.07 16.63 -2.58
N PHE A 247 -8.18 15.95 -2.23
CA PHE A 247 -9.30 16.53 -1.47
C PHE A 247 -9.32 16.10 0.00
N GLY A 248 -8.28 15.36 0.44
CA GLY A 248 -8.19 14.84 1.81
C GLY A 248 -9.24 13.76 2.09
N LEU A 249 -9.64 13.00 1.08
CA LEU A 249 -10.59 11.89 1.19
C LEU A 249 -9.84 10.57 1.33
N ASN A 250 -10.30 9.71 2.24
CA ASN A 250 -9.82 8.34 2.38
C ASN A 250 -10.61 7.43 1.42
N TYR A 251 -10.03 7.14 0.27
CA TYR A 251 -10.62 6.30 -0.77
C TYR A 251 -9.75 5.08 -1.04
N ILE A 252 -10.38 3.91 -1.15
CA ILE A 252 -9.74 2.68 -1.61
C ILE A 252 -10.65 2.07 -2.66
N LYS A 253 -10.12 1.80 -3.85
CA LYS A 253 -10.84 1.14 -4.93
C LYS A 253 -10.99 -0.36 -4.64
N LEU A 254 -12.18 -0.90 -4.94
CA LEU A 254 -12.52 -2.32 -4.90
C LEU A 254 -13.15 -2.74 -6.23
N ASP A 255 -13.37 -4.05 -6.42
CA ASP A 255 -13.82 -4.61 -7.70
C ASP A 255 -15.35 -4.72 -7.85
N GLY A 256 -16.11 -4.11 -6.95
CA GLY A 256 -17.56 -4.24 -6.91
C GLY A 256 -18.33 -3.27 -7.82
N ASN A 257 -19.64 -3.23 -7.60
CA ASN A 257 -20.60 -2.43 -8.38
C ASN A 257 -21.48 -1.48 -7.54
N VAL A 258 -21.31 -1.49 -6.22
CA VAL A 258 -22.02 -0.60 -5.29
C VAL A 258 -21.03 0.43 -4.77
N GLY A 259 -21.13 1.69 -5.24
CA GLY A 259 -20.36 2.80 -4.70
C GLY A 259 -20.82 3.14 -3.28
N CYS A 260 -19.89 3.34 -2.36
CA CYS A 260 -20.18 3.66 -0.95
C CYS A 260 -19.57 5.02 -0.58
N MET A 261 -20.38 5.91 0.01
CA MET A 261 -19.94 7.17 0.61
C MET A 261 -20.43 7.24 2.06
N VAL A 262 -19.51 7.31 2.99
CA VAL A 262 -19.81 7.18 4.42
C VAL A 262 -18.97 8.16 5.23
N ASN A 263 -19.43 8.56 6.39
CA ASN A 263 -18.65 9.34 7.34
C ASN A 263 -18.20 8.48 8.53
N GLY A 264 -16.91 8.23 8.59
CA GLY A 264 -16.27 7.41 9.61
C GLY A 264 -15.94 5.99 9.12
N ALA A 265 -14.69 5.59 9.31
CA ALA A 265 -14.15 4.33 8.81
C ALA A 265 -14.90 3.09 9.31
N GLY A 266 -15.33 3.07 10.59
CA GLY A 266 -16.10 1.97 11.15
C GLY A 266 -17.47 1.81 10.49
N LEU A 267 -18.18 2.93 10.24
CA LEU A 267 -19.45 2.91 9.52
C LEU A 267 -19.24 2.53 8.04
N ALA A 268 -18.15 2.93 7.42
CA ALA A 268 -17.83 2.55 6.05
C ALA A 268 -17.64 1.03 5.93
N MET A 269 -16.87 0.41 6.82
CA MET A 269 -16.71 -1.05 6.86
C MET A 269 -18.05 -1.77 7.08
N ALA A 270 -18.83 -1.34 8.07
CA ALA A 270 -20.15 -1.91 8.32
C ALA A 270 -21.12 -1.73 7.13
N THR A 271 -21.02 -0.61 6.40
CA THR A 271 -21.84 -0.37 5.20
C THR A 271 -21.46 -1.31 4.07
N MET A 272 -20.16 -1.55 3.86
CA MET A 272 -19.69 -2.53 2.87
C MET A 272 -20.14 -3.95 3.23
N ASP A 273 -20.00 -4.34 4.50
CA ASP A 273 -20.42 -5.68 4.98
C ASP A 273 -21.90 -5.91 4.75
N ILE A 274 -22.75 -4.93 5.11
CA ILE A 274 -24.21 -5.09 4.95
C ILE A 274 -24.63 -5.06 3.48
N ALA A 275 -23.94 -4.28 2.63
CA ALA A 275 -24.18 -4.31 1.18
C ALA A 275 -23.84 -5.68 0.60
N LYS A 276 -22.73 -6.29 1.04
CA LYS A 276 -22.34 -7.65 0.64
C LYS A 276 -23.32 -8.71 1.13
N LEU A 277 -23.80 -8.63 2.38
CA LEU A 277 -24.83 -9.51 2.93
C LEU A 277 -26.16 -9.42 2.16
N ALA A 278 -26.50 -8.24 1.62
CA ALA A 278 -27.66 -8.04 0.76
C ALA A 278 -27.48 -8.55 -0.68
N GLY A 279 -26.28 -9.06 -1.02
CA GLY A 279 -25.94 -9.63 -2.33
C GLY A 279 -25.44 -8.61 -3.34
N GLY A 280 -24.89 -7.49 -2.89
CA GLY A 280 -24.12 -6.53 -3.68
C GLY A 280 -22.62 -6.68 -3.45
N GLU A 281 -21.82 -6.10 -4.33
CA GLU A 281 -20.36 -6.06 -4.17
C GLU A 281 -19.91 -4.59 -4.05
N PRO A 282 -19.27 -4.18 -2.93
CA PRO A 282 -18.77 -2.83 -2.76
C PRO A 282 -17.70 -2.48 -3.81
N ALA A 283 -17.85 -1.33 -4.46
CA ALA A 283 -16.90 -0.82 -5.47
C ALA A 283 -15.75 -0.01 -4.85
N ASN A 284 -15.94 0.47 -3.62
CA ASN A 284 -14.95 1.27 -2.92
C ASN A 284 -15.20 1.32 -1.42
N PHE A 285 -14.13 1.55 -0.67
CA PHE A 285 -14.19 2.18 0.65
C PHE A 285 -14.07 3.70 0.45
N LEU A 286 -14.91 4.48 1.09
CA LEU A 286 -14.78 5.94 1.13
C LEU A 286 -15.30 6.49 2.45
N ASP A 287 -14.39 7.11 3.20
CA ASP A 287 -14.70 7.87 4.40
C ASP A 287 -14.47 9.36 4.13
N VAL A 288 -15.54 10.14 4.15
CA VAL A 288 -15.49 11.59 4.01
C VAL A 288 -15.11 12.31 5.31
N GLY A 289 -15.00 11.56 6.43
CA GLY A 289 -14.70 12.11 7.75
C GLY A 289 -15.89 12.77 8.45
N GLY A 290 -15.77 12.94 9.77
CA GLY A 290 -16.84 13.48 10.61
C GLY A 290 -17.09 14.99 10.48
N GLY A 291 -16.27 15.72 9.74
CA GLY A 291 -16.37 17.18 9.53
C GLY A 291 -16.36 17.60 8.07
N ALA A 292 -16.69 16.69 7.13
CA ALA A 292 -16.60 16.96 5.72
C ALA A 292 -17.42 18.19 5.28
N SER A 293 -16.79 19.01 4.45
CA SER A 293 -17.43 20.14 3.80
C SER A 293 -18.31 19.69 2.61
N ALA A 294 -19.24 20.54 2.18
CA ALA A 294 -20.03 20.30 0.97
C ALA A 294 -19.14 20.03 -0.27
N GLU A 295 -17.99 20.71 -0.36
CA GLU A 295 -17.02 20.52 -1.45
C GLU A 295 -16.37 19.12 -1.41
N GLN A 296 -16.01 18.62 -0.23
CA GLN A 296 -15.50 17.26 -0.08
C GLN A 296 -16.56 16.20 -0.46
N VAL A 297 -17.81 16.38 -0.02
CA VAL A 297 -18.92 15.49 -0.41
C VAL A 297 -19.12 15.48 -1.93
N LYS A 298 -19.05 16.64 -2.56
CA LYS A 298 -19.14 16.77 -4.02
C LYS A 298 -18.01 16.04 -4.75
N ASN A 299 -16.77 16.23 -4.30
CA ASN A 299 -15.62 15.57 -4.91
C ASN A 299 -15.65 14.05 -4.67
N ALA A 300 -16.06 13.61 -3.47
CA ALA A 300 -16.29 12.21 -3.17
C ALA A 300 -17.30 11.57 -4.15
N PHE A 301 -18.42 12.25 -4.39
CA PHE A 301 -19.44 11.79 -5.31
C PHE A 301 -18.91 11.68 -6.77
N ARG A 302 -18.14 12.69 -7.22
CA ARG A 302 -17.51 12.67 -8.55
C ARG A 302 -16.53 11.50 -8.69
N ILE A 303 -15.72 11.22 -7.69
CA ILE A 303 -14.74 10.15 -7.71
C ILE A 303 -15.45 8.79 -7.82
N ILE A 304 -16.51 8.56 -7.02
CA ILE A 304 -17.29 7.31 -7.12
C ILE A 304 -17.89 7.15 -8.53
N LEU A 305 -18.46 8.20 -9.11
CA LEU A 305 -19.06 8.18 -10.45
C LEU A 305 -18.03 8.02 -11.58
N SER A 306 -16.76 8.29 -11.32
CA SER A 306 -15.68 8.06 -12.28
C SER A 306 -15.35 6.58 -12.47
N ASP A 307 -15.72 5.73 -11.51
CA ASP A 307 -15.59 4.28 -11.64
C ASP A 307 -16.74 3.72 -12.50
N LYS A 308 -16.41 3.22 -13.68
CA LYS A 308 -17.35 2.66 -14.64
C LYS A 308 -18.06 1.38 -14.17
N ASN A 309 -17.52 0.71 -13.14
CA ASN A 309 -18.11 -0.48 -12.56
C ASN A 309 -19.28 -0.15 -11.64
N VAL A 310 -19.36 1.08 -11.13
CA VAL A 310 -20.42 1.51 -10.22
C VAL A 310 -21.77 1.55 -10.95
N LYS A 311 -22.73 0.79 -10.45
CA LYS A 311 -24.11 0.69 -10.95
C LYS A 311 -25.14 1.35 -10.06
N ALA A 312 -24.83 1.54 -8.79
CA ALA A 312 -25.62 2.30 -7.83
C ALA A 312 -24.73 2.83 -6.70
N ILE A 313 -25.16 3.90 -6.05
CA ILE A 313 -24.40 4.52 -4.94
C ILE A 313 -25.24 4.44 -3.66
N LEU A 314 -24.60 4.03 -2.57
CA LEU A 314 -25.12 4.12 -1.20
C LEU A 314 -24.38 5.24 -0.45
N ILE A 315 -25.14 6.29 -0.09
CA ILE A 315 -24.69 7.33 0.82
C ILE A 315 -25.26 6.99 2.21
N ASN A 316 -24.39 6.68 3.16
CA ASN A 316 -24.76 6.31 4.51
C ASN A 316 -24.07 7.22 5.52
N ILE A 317 -24.81 8.18 6.05
CA ILE A 317 -24.28 9.20 6.96
C ILE A 317 -24.94 9.08 8.32
N PHE A 318 -24.10 9.01 9.35
CA PHE A 318 -24.54 9.14 10.74
C PHE A 318 -24.06 10.49 11.29
N GLY A 319 -25.02 11.38 11.54
CA GLY A 319 -24.75 12.75 12.02
C GLY A 319 -24.52 12.79 13.52
N GLY A 320 -23.26 12.95 13.89
CA GLY A 320 -22.89 13.45 15.23
C GLY A 320 -22.45 14.92 15.11
N ILE A 321 -21.17 15.14 14.83
CA ILE A 321 -20.62 16.47 14.50
C ILE A 321 -21.10 16.91 13.11
N MET A 322 -21.15 15.99 12.16
CA MET A 322 -21.68 16.22 10.82
C MET A 322 -23.21 16.30 10.87
N ARG A 323 -23.79 17.32 10.26
CA ARG A 323 -25.24 17.58 10.25
C ARG A 323 -25.86 17.04 8.96
N GLY A 324 -26.99 16.33 9.10
CA GLY A 324 -27.72 15.72 7.98
C GLY A 324 -28.18 16.74 6.93
N ASP A 325 -28.58 17.94 7.35
CA ASP A 325 -28.98 19.03 6.44
C ASP A 325 -27.83 19.46 5.53
N ARG A 326 -26.61 19.64 6.04
CA ARG A 326 -25.44 20.03 5.23
C ARG A 326 -25.02 18.94 4.24
N ILE A 327 -25.14 17.68 4.65
CA ILE A 327 -24.87 16.55 3.76
C ILE A 327 -25.90 16.52 2.64
N ALA A 328 -27.20 16.67 2.97
CA ALA A 328 -28.25 16.72 1.97
C ALA A 328 -28.03 17.84 0.95
N GLU A 329 -27.65 19.04 1.41
CA GLU A 329 -27.27 20.16 0.52
C GLU A 329 -26.10 19.81 -0.38
N GLY A 330 -25.03 19.19 0.17
CA GLY A 330 -23.86 18.74 -0.57
C GLY A 330 -24.19 17.69 -1.62
N VAL A 331 -25.00 16.69 -1.26
CA VAL A 331 -25.47 15.64 -2.19
C VAL A 331 -26.34 16.24 -3.30
N VAL A 332 -27.28 17.11 -2.97
CA VAL A 332 -28.14 17.79 -3.98
C VAL A 332 -27.30 18.66 -4.91
N SER A 333 -26.37 19.45 -4.37
CA SER A 333 -25.48 20.29 -5.18
C SER A 333 -24.61 19.46 -6.13
N ALA A 334 -23.99 18.41 -5.61
CA ALA A 334 -23.16 17.49 -6.40
C ALA A 334 -23.99 16.79 -7.50
N SER A 335 -25.17 16.30 -7.15
CA SER A 335 -26.07 15.62 -8.09
C SER A 335 -26.54 16.53 -9.23
N ARG A 336 -26.79 17.82 -8.95
CA ARG A 336 -27.16 18.79 -9.98
C ARG A 336 -26.01 19.13 -10.92
N GLU A 337 -24.81 19.20 -10.38
CA GLU A 337 -23.62 19.58 -11.16
C GLU A 337 -23.07 18.42 -12.00
N VAL A 338 -23.02 17.22 -11.42
CA VAL A 338 -22.41 16.03 -12.05
C VAL A 338 -23.45 15.22 -12.81
N GLY A 339 -24.73 15.34 -12.47
CA GLY A 339 -25.81 14.46 -12.91
C GLY A 339 -25.92 13.20 -12.03
N LEU A 340 -26.95 12.41 -12.30
CA LEU A 340 -27.20 11.12 -11.65
C LEU A 340 -27.25 10.02 -12.72
N PRO A 341 -26.11 9.59 -13.24
CA PRO A 341 -26.08 8.53 -14.25
C PRO A 341 -26.44 7.15 -13.68
N VAL A 342 -26.40 7.00 -12.37
CA VAL A 342 -26.75 5.78 -11.65
C VAL A 342 -27.70 6.08 -10.48
N PRO A 343 -28.52 5.12 -10.02
CA PRO A 343 -29.37 5.29 -8.85
C PRO A 343 -28.56 5.60 -7.58
N VAL A 344 -29.10 6.52 -6.76
CA VAL A 344 -28.49 6.92 -5.49
C VAL A 344 -29.45 6.67 -4.35
N VAL A 345 -29.03 5.84 -3.40
CA VAL A 345 -29.74 5.56 -2.16
C VAL A 345 -29.09 6.36 -1.04
N VAL A 346 -29.89 7.11 -0.27
CA VAL A 346 -29.40 7.98 0.81
C VAL A 346 -30.05 7.56 2.13
N ARG A 347 -29.21 7.21 3.09
CA ARG A 347 -29.59 7.01 4.49
C ARG A 347 -28.92 8.10 5.33
N LEU A 348 -29.74 8.84 6.04
CA LEU A 348 -29.32 9.86 7.01
C LEU A 348 -29.83 9.50 8.39
N GLU A 349 -28.97 9.60 9.40
CA GLU A 349 -29.27 9.42 10.82
C GLU A 349 -28.58 10.48 11.65
N GLY A 350 -29.12 10.78 12.84
CA GLY A 350 -28.50 11.69 13.82
C GLY A 350 -28.95 13.14 13.69
N THR A 351 -28.02 14.09 13.86
CA THR A 351 -28.32 15.52 13.98
C THR A 351 -28.94 16.09 12.70
N ASN A 352 -30.09 16.77 12.82
CA ASN A 352 -30.84 17.43 11.73
C ASN A 352 -31.27 16.47 10.60
N VAL A 353 -31.53 15.22 10.93
CA VAL A 353 -31.92 14.20 9.94
C VAL A 353 -33.22 14.53 9.22
N GLU A 354 -34.22 15.02 9.94
CA GLU A 354 -35.54 15.36 9.35
C GLU A 354 -35.41 16.51 8.35
N LEU A 355 -34.64 17.55 8.68
CA LEU A 355 -34.35 18.63 7.76
C LEU A 355 -33.56 18.14 6.52
N GLY A 356 -32.60 17.23 6.73
CA GLY A 356 -31.86 16.61 5.62
C GLY A 356 -32.77 15.80 4.70
N LYS A 357 -33.68 14.98 5.23
CA LYS A 357 -34.68 14.24 4.45
C LYS A 357 -35.60 15.20 3.67
N GLU A 358 -36.01 16.28 4.29
CA GLU A 358 -36.85 17.31 3.65
C GLU A 358 -36.13 17.98 2.45
N ILE A 359 -34.83 18.32 2.62
CA ILE A 359 -34.00 18.88 1.54
C ILE A 359 -33.88 17.90 0.37
N LEU A 360 -33.61 16.61 0.65
CA LEU A 360 -33.56 15.56 -0.38
C LEU A 360 -34.90 15.43 -1.12
N ALA A 361 -36.01 15.35 -0.40
CA ALA A 361 -37.34 15.22 -0.98
C ALA A 361 -37.74 16.42 -1.86
N LYS A 362 -37.42 17.65 -1.41
CA LYS A 362 -37.70 18.92 -2.15
C LYS A 362 -36.74 19.16 -3.31
N SER A 363 -35.67 18.40 -3.44
CA SER A 363 -34.64 18.60 -4.47
C SER A 363 -35.14 18.39 -5.90
N GLY A 364 -36.20 17.58 -6.07
CA GLY A 364 -36.71 17.13 -7.37
C GLY A 364 -35.80 16.11 -8.07
N LEU A 365 -34.76 15.62 -7.40
CA LEU A 365 -33.85 14.61 -7.92
C LEU A 365 -34.36 13.19 -7.62
N PRO A 366 -34.09 12.20 -8.49
CA PRO A 366 -34.52 10.82 -8.30
C PRO A 366 -33.66 10.08 -7.24
N LEU A 367 -33.63 10.64 -6.01
CA LEU A 367 -32.92 10.07 -4.87
C LEU A 367 -33.84 9.10 -4.11
N ILE A 368 -33.32 7.94 -3.74
CA ILE A 368 -34.03 6.91 -2.98
C ILE A 368 -33.65 7.06 -1.51
N THR A 369 -34.60 7.39 -0.66
CA THR A 369 -34.36 7.46 0.79
C THR A 369 -34.50 6.10 1.46
N ALA A 370 -33.70 5.87 2.53
CA ALA A 370 -33.73 4.68 3.34
C ALA A 370 -33.73 5.01 4.83
N ASP A 371 -34.44 4.21 5.63
CA ASP A 371 -34.64 4.45 7.05
C ASP A 371 -33.65 3.69 7.95
N GLY A 372 -33.15 2.54 7.53
CA GLY A 372 -32.19 1.73 8.27
C GLY A 372 -31.08 1.20 7.38
N MET A 373 -30.01 0.66 8.00
CA MET A 373 -28.86 0.15 7.24
C MET A 373 -29.25 -1.02 6.33
N TRP A 374 -30.10 -1.94 6.82
CA TRP A 374 -30.57 -3.08 6.03
C TRP A 374 -31.47 -2.65 4.87
N ASP A 375 -32.43 -1.75 5.12
CA ASP A 375 -33.27 -1.16 4.07
C ASP A 375 -32.43 -0.45 2.99
N ALA A 376 -31.43 0.31 3.42
CA ALA A 376 -30.50 0.98 2.51
C ALA A 376 -29.72 -0.02 1.63
N ALA A 377 -29.21 -1.09 2.24
CA ALA A 377 -28.48 -2.14 1.54
C ALA A 377 -29.36 -2.87 0.52
N GLN A 378 -30.58 -3.27 0.92
CA GLN A 378 -31.54 -3.91 0.00
C GLN A 378 -31.90 -3.00 -1.18
N LYS A 379 -32.18 -1.73 -0.92
CA LYS A 379 -32.54 -0.75 -1.95
C LYS A 379 -31.40 -0.51 -2.94
N VAL A 380 -30.15 -0.33 -2.46
CA VAL A 380 -29.02 -0.09 -3.35
C VAL A 380 -28.67 -1.30 -4.19
N VAL A 381 -28.75 -2.51 -3.61
CA VAL A 381 -28.50 -3.75 -4.35
C VAL A 381 -29.57 -4.00 -5.41
N ALA A 382 -30.84 -3.77 -5.07
CA ALA A 382 -31.94 -3.87 -6.05
C ALA A 382 -31.77 -2.86 -7.18
N ALA A 383 -31.37 -1.62 -6.86
CA ALA A 383 -31.12 -0.57 -7.85
C ALA A 383 -29.91 -0.90 -8.76
N ALA A 384 -28.82 -1.46 -8.20
CA ALA A 384 -27.65 -1.88 -8.96
C ALA A 384 -27.98 -3.03 -9.94
N LYS A 385 -28.86 -3.97 -9.55
CA LYS A 385 -29.32 -5.07 -10.42
C LYS A 385 -30.24 -4.59 -11.53
N GLY A 386 -31.05 -3.57 -11.29
CA GLY A 386 -31.94 -2.97 -12.30
C GLY A 386 -31.25 -2.06 -13.31
N HIS A 387 -29.99 -1.73 -13.08
CA HIS A 387 -29.17 -0.83 -13.90
C HIS A 387 -28.08 -1.57 -14.71
N GLN A 388 -28.22 -2.91 -14.83
CA GLN A 388 -27.33 -3.78 -15.63
C GLN A 388 -27.58 -3.65 -17.13
#